data_bb78dd04adcb6438df3757d5193db177
#
_entry.id   bb78dd04adcb6438df3757d5193db177
#
_cell.length_a   1.000
_cell.length_b   1.000
_cell.length_c   1.000
_cell.angle_alpha   90.00
_cell.angle_beta   90.00
_cell.angle_gamma   90.00
#
_symmetry.space_group_name_H-M   'P 1'
#
loop_
_entity.id
_entity.type
_entity.pdbx_description
1 polymer ?
#
loop_
_entity_poly.entity_id
_entity_poly.type
_entity_poly.pdbx_seq_one_letter_code
_entity_poly.pdbx_strand_id
1 'polypeptide(L)'
;LFTTINQWFDESIFYENTIKKIYYPSVNYKEFKKYNNKYFKKFEIYPNEITILAYDALGLIYYAWKKNGEISSVNDFLFKNKIKGKIGTFSFKDGKVIQELDIYKTDKKRFIKF
;
A
#
# COMPACT_ATOMS: atom_id res chain seq x y z
N LEU A 1 -21.55 -5.86 -12.42
CA LEU A 1 -20.33 -5.84 -11.63
C LEU A 1 -19.53 -4.59 -11.99
N PHE A 2 -19.28 -3.71 -11.02
CA PHE A 2 -18.40 -2.57 -11.23
C PHE A 2 -17.03 -2.89 -10.67
N THR A 3 -16.01 -2.68 -11.50
CA THR A 3 -14.61 -2.82 -11.11
C THR A 3 -13.87 -1.52 -11.42
N THR A 4 -12.88 -1.19 -10.65
CA THR A 4 -12.03 -0.03 -10.88
C THR A 4 -10.56 -0.43 -10.74
N ILE A 5 -9.68 0.45 -11.19
CA ILE A 5 -8.24 0.32 -10.97
C ILE A 5 -7.92 0.49 -9.48
N ASN A 6 -6.67 0.26 -9.11
CA ASN A 6 -6.20 0.45 -7.74
C ASN A 6 -6.64 1.82 -7.21
N GLN A 7 -7.55 1.79 -6.26
CA GLN A 7 -7.97 2.97 -5.52
C GLN A 7 -7.59 2.83 -4.06
N TRP A 8 -7.18 3.93 -3.49
CA TRP A 8 -7.02 4.04 -2.06
C TRP A 8 -8.38 4.06 -1.37
N PHE A 9 -8.40 3.86 -0.08
CA PHE A 9 -9.62 3.77 0.72
C PHE A 9 -10.26 5.15 0.94
N ASP A 10 -10.75 5.73 -0.15
CA ASP A 10 -11.44 7.01 -0.14
C ASP A 10 -12.91 6.80 0.23
N GLU A 11 -13.31 7.34 1.36
CA GLU A 11 -14.68 7.23 1.87
C GLU A 11 -15.70 8.02 1.05
N SER A 12 -15.27 8.94 0.19
CA SER A 12 -16.17 9.69 -0.71
C SER A 12 -17.00 8.76 -1.61
N ILE A 13 -16.46 7.59 -1.93
CA ILE A 13 -17.15 6.54 -2.70
C ILE A 13 -18.47 6.09 -2.05
N PHE A 14 -18.63 6.23 -0.73
CA PHE A 14 -19.84 5.84 -0.03
C PHE A 14 -21.00 6.81 -0.21
N TYR A 15 -20.75 7.99 -0.73
CA TYR A 15 -21.74 9.04 -1.01
C TYR A 15 -22.25 8.98 -2.45
N GLU A 16 -21.66 8.12 -3.30
CA GLU A 16 -22.15 7.86 -4.64
C GLU A 16 -23.44 7.05 -4.60
N ASN A 17 -24.56 7.68 -4.92
CA ASN A 17 -25.89 7.06 -4.83
C ASN A 17 -26.15 6.01 -5.93
N THR A 18 -25.44 6.09 -7.04
CA THR A 18 -25.63 5.23 -8.22
C THR A 18 -24.93 3.89 -8.11
N ILE A 19 -23.87 3.80 -7.31
CA ILE A 19 -23.01 2.61 -7.25
C ILE A 19 -23.06 1.99 -5.85
N LYS A 20 -23.78 0.90 -5.73
CA LYS A 20 -23.97 0.21 -4.45
C LYS A 20 -22.82 -0.70 -4.04
N LYS A 21 -22.11 -1.27 -5.00
CA LYS A 21 -20.98 -2.17 -4.78
C LYS A 21 -19.90 -1.97 -5.83
N ILE A 22 -18.67 -1.74 -5.37
CA ILE A 22 -17.48 -1.65 -6.21
C ILE A 22 -16.48 -2.69 -5.73
N TYR A 23 -15.81 -3.36 -6.68
CA TYR A 23 -14.68 -4.23 -6.42
C TYR A 23 -13.42 -3.60 -7.00
N TYR A 24 -12.34 -3.61 -6.24
CA TYR A 24 -11.07 -3.02 -6.67
C TYR A 24 -9.87 -3.64 -5.94
N PRO A 25 -8.70 -3.70 -6.60
CA PRO A 25 -7.47 -4.06 -5.94
C PRO A 25 -6.97 -2.88 -5.08
N SER A 26 -6.47 -3.17 -3.90
CA SER A 26 -5.82 -2.17 -3.06
C SER A 26 -4.83 -2.80 -2.07
N VAL A 27 -4.13 -1.94 -1.36
CA VAL A 27 -3.18 -2.31 -0.31
C VAL A 27 -3.89 -2.87 0.92
N ASN A 28 -3.14 -3.38 1.89
CA ASN A 28 -3.74 -3.88 3.12
C ASN A 28 -4.41 -2.76 3.94
N TYR A 29 -5.75 -2.79 4.04
CA TYR A 29 -6.55 -1.76 4.70
C TYR A 29 -6.18 -1.55 6.17
N LYS A 30 -5.93 -2.63 6.91
CA LYS A 30 -5.60 -2.55 8.33
C LYS A 30 -4.27 -1.83 8.56
N GLU A 31 -3.26 -2.13 7.76
CA GLU A 31 -1.95 -1.49 7.86
C GLU A 31 -1.99 -0.03 7.37
N PHE A 32 -2.75 0.24 6.30
CA PHE A 32 -3.00 1.60 5.82
C PHE A 32 -3.65 2.47 6.91
N LYS A 33 -4.73 1.99 7.54
CA LYS A 33 -5.40 2.70 8.63
C LYS A 33 -4.49 2.92 9.84
N LYS A 34 -3.68 1.93 10.18
CA LYS A 34 -2.72 2.02 11.27
C LYS A 34 -1.63 3.08 11.00
N TYR A 35 -1.16 3.16 9.76
CA TYR A 35 -0.22 4.20 9.34
C TYR A 35 -0.86 5.59 9.45
N ASN A 36 -2.05 5.78 8.88
CA ASN A 36 -2.77 7.05 8.91
C ASN A 36 -2.99 7.54 10.34
N ASN A 37 -3.41 6.66 11.25
CA ASN A 37 -3.61 7.02 12.65
C ASN A 37 -2.30 7.43 13.36
N LYS A 38 -1.19 6.75 13.05
CA LYS A 38 0.13 7.12 13.61
C LYS A 38 0.61 8.46 13.07
N TYR A 39 0.41 8.69 11.79
CA TYR A 39 0.78 9.94 11.15
C TYR A 39 -0.02 11.10 11.74
N PHE A 40 -1.35 10.95 11.83
CA PHE A 40 -2.24 11.95 12.43
C PHE A 40 -1.86 12.28 13.88
N LYS A 41 -1.55 11.28 14.70
CA LYS A 41 -1.10 11.50 16.08
C LYS A 41 0.19 12.32 16.18
N LYS A 42 1.04 12.26 15.16
CA LYS A 42 2.33 12.98 15.18
C LYS A 42 2.24 14.36 14.55
N PHE A 43 1.44 14.54 13.53
CA PHE A 43 1.43 15.74 12.69
C PHE A 43 0.10 16.49 12.70
N GLU A 44 -0.93 15.93 13.35
CA GLU A 44 -2.30 16.47 13.45
C GLU A 44 -3.01 16.66 12.10
N ILE A 45 -2.45 16.09 11.03
CA ILE A 45 -3.02 16.04 9.68
C ILE A 45 -3.02 14.60 9.17
N TYR A 46 -3.93 14.27 8.27
CA TYR A 46 -3.89 12.99 7.57
C TYR A 46 -2.85 13.03 6.45
N PRO A 47 -2.11 11.92 6.25
CA PRO A 47 -1.14 11.86 5.17
C PRO A 47 -1.83 11.77 3.81
N ASN A 48 -1.18 12.31 2.78
CA ASN A 48 -1.50 11.92 1.41
C ASN A 48 -1.09 10.45 1.20
N GLU A 49 -1.83 9.71 0.38
CA GLU A 49 -1.59 8.28 0.12
C GLU A 49 -0.17 7.99 -0.35
N ILE A 50 0.41 8.89 -1.13
CA ILE A 50 1.77 8.74 -1.66
C ILE A 50 2.84 8.70 -0.55
N THR A 51 2.56 9.28 0.62
CA THR A 51 3.51 9.30 1.74
C THR A 51 3.79 7.91 2.30
N ILE A 52 2.82 7.00 2.26
CA ILE A 52 3.04 5.62 2.72
C ILE A 52 3.91 4.84 1.73
N LEU A 53 3.81 5.14 0.43
CA LEU A 53 4.70 4.57 -0.59
C LEU A 53 6.14 5.03 -0.39
N ALA A 54 6.33 6.33 -0.14
CA ALA A 54 7.65 6.88 0.17
C ALA A 54 8.24 6.27 1.46
N TYR A 55 7.41 6.08 2.48
CA TYR A 55 7.82 5.42 3.71
C TYR A 55 8.29 3.98 3.46
N ASP A 56 7.55 3.20 2.68
CA ASP A 56 7.93 1.83 2.33
C ASP A 56 9.18 1.79 1.44
N ALA A 57 9.31 2.71 0.48
CA ALA A 57 10.50 2.80 -0.37
C ALA A 57 11.77 3.06 0.46
N LEU A 58 11.74 4.03 1.37
CA LEU A 58 12.86 4.28 2.28
C LEU A 58 13.14 3.08 3.19
N GLY A 59 12.09 2.43 3.68
CA GLY A 59 12.19 1.23 4.49
C GLY A 59 12.86 0.06 3.75
N LEU A 60 12.54 -0.11 2.47
CA LEU A 60 13.16 -1.13 1.61
C LEU A 60 14.65 -0.87 1.41
N ILE A 61 15.02 0.38 1.09
CA ILE A 61 16.43 0.79 0.91
C ILE A 61 17.21 0.57 2.21
N TYR A 62 16.68 1.05 3.33
CA TYR A 62 17.32 0.89 4.65
C TYR A 62 17.49 -0.58 5.02
N TYR A 63 16.47 -1.41 4.78
CA TYR A 63 16.52 -2.84 5.09
C TYR A 63 17.57 -3.57 4.24
N ALA A 64 17.61 -3.27 2.95
CA ALA A 64 18.58 -3.85 2.03
C ALA A 64 20.02 -3.44 2.41
N TRP A 65 20.24 -2.16 2.69
CA TRP A 65 21.52 -1.66 3.16
C TRP A 65 21.97 -2.32 4.47
N LYS A 66 21.09 -2.40 5.46
CA LYS A 66 21.39 -3.03 6.75
C LYS A 66 21.77 -4.50 6.61
N LYS A 67 21.18 -5.21 5.65
CA LYS A 67 21.46 -6.64 5.42
C LYS A 67 22.77 -6.89 4.69
N ASN A 68 23.14 -6.03 3.77
CA ASN A 68 24.29 -6.23 2.87
C ASN A 68 25.51 -5.37 3.23
N GLY A 69 25.36 -4.38 4.12
CA GLY A 69 26.45 -3.50 4.55
C GLY A 69 26.86 -2.41 3.56
N GLU A 70 26.46 -2.52 2.27
CA GLU A 70 26.84 -1.59 1.21
C GLU A 70 25.62 -1.17 0.38
N ILE A 71 25.57 0.11 0.00
CA ILE A 71 24.48 0.66 -0.84
C ILE A 71 24.53 0.07 -2.26
N SER A 72 25.71 -0.23 -2.78
CA SER A 72 25.90 -0.82 -4.11
C SER A 72 25.21 -2.18 -4.28
N SER A 73 25.03 -2.92 -3.19
CA SER A 73 24.38 -4.24 -3.18
C SER A 73 22.86 -4.20 -2.96
N VAL A 74 22.28 -3.02 -2.81
CA VAL A 74 20.83 -2.86 -2.57
C VAL A 74 20.01 -3.42 -3.74
N ASN A 75 20.42 -3.13 -4.96
CA ASN A 75 19.73 -3.63 -6.15
C ASN A 75 19.71 -5.16 -6.19
N ASP A 76 20.86 -5.80 -5.99
CA ASP A 76 20.96 -7.26 -6.00
C ASP A 76 20.10 -7.90 -4.94
N PHE A 77 20.03 -7.29 -3.76
CA PHE A 77 19.18 -7.76 -2.69
C PHE A 77 17.69 -7.62 -3.02
N LEU A 78 17.28 -6.47 -3.58
CA LEU A 78 15.89 -6.20 -3.93
C LEU A 78 15.39 -7.14 -5.04
N PHE A 79 16.24 -7.44 -6.04
CA PHE A 79 15.85 -8.34 -7.13
C PHE A 79 15.74 -9.80 -6.72
N LYS A 80 16.44 -10.23 -5.68
CA LYS A 80 16.45 -11.63 -5.22
C LYS A 80 15.42 -11.95 -4.16
N ASN A 81 14.80 -10.94 -3.53
CA ASN A 81 13.98 -11.15 -2.36
C ASN A 81 12.57 -10.56 -2.51
N LYS A 82 11.60 -11.24 -1.90
CA LYS A 82 10.31 -10.64 -1.58
C LYS A 82 10.42 -9.92 -0.24
N ILE A 83 10.00 -8.66 -0.19
CA ILE A 83 10.15 -7.82 0.98
C ILE A 83 8.78 -7.35 1.46
N LYS A 84 8.49 -7.59 2.72
CA LYS A 84 7.25 -7.15 3.36
C LYS A 84 7.39 -5.69 3.82
N GLY A 85 6.68 -4.80 3.15
CA GLY A 85 6.50 -3.41 3.55
C GLY A 85 5.32 -3.22 4.49
N LYS A 86 4.93 -1.96 4.70
CA LYS A 86 3.77 -1.60 5.53
C LYS A 86 2.45 -1.90 4.84
N ILE A 87 2.38 -1.69 3.56
CA ILE A 87 1.15 -1.78 2.78
C ILE A 87 1.07 -3.03 1.90
N GLY A 88 2.08 -3.87 1.87
CA GLY A 88 2.06 -5.11 1.09
C GLY A 88 3.43 -5.76 0.97
N THR A 89 3.47 -6.80 0.17
CA THR A 89 4.70 -7.50 -0.17
C THR A 89 5.16 -7.05 -1.54
N PHE A 90 6.42 -6.67 -1.63
CA PHE A 90 7.06 -6.20 -2.85
C PHE A 90 8.04 -7.23 -3.39
N SER A 91 8.07 -7.39 -4.68
CA SER A 91 9.14 -8.07 -5.42
C SER A 91 9.54 -7.23 -6.62
N PHE A 92 10.71 -7.51 -7.17
CA PHE A 92 11.27 -6.76 -8.29
C PHE A 92 11.60 -7.73 -9.41
N LYS A 93 11.14 -7.43 -10.60
CA LYS A 93 11.40 -8.24 -11.80
C LYS A 93 11.52 -7.34 -13.02
N ASP A 94 12.61 -7.52 -13.78
CA ASP A 94 12.86 -6.78 -15.02
C ASP A 94 12.74 -5.26 -14.86
N GLY A 95 13.30 -4.72 -13.77
CA GLY A 95 13.25 -3.28 -13.45
C GLY A 95 11.88 -2.77 -13.01
N LYS A 96 10.91 -3.66 -12.79
CA LYS A 96 9.55 -3.31 -12.36
C LYS A 96 9.29 -3.76 -10.93
N VAL A 97 8.56 -2.94 -10.20
CA VAL A 97 8.03 -3.29 -8.88
C VAL A 97 6.74 -4.08 -9.07
N ILE A 98 6.68 -5.24 -8.43
CA ILE A 98 5.48 -6.05 -8.34
C ILE A 98 5.00 -6.02 -6.89
N GLN A 99 3.80 -5.50 -6.67
CA GLN A 99 3.18 -5.44 -5.36
C GLN A 99 1.99 -6.40 -5.30
N GLU A 100 1.93 -7.19 -4.25
CA GLU A 100 0.75 -8.02 -3.96
C GLU A 100 -0.36 -7.13 -3.40
N LEU A 101 -1.51 -7.15 -4.05
CA LEU A 101 -2.70 -6.39 -3.66
C LEU A 101 -3.81 -7.34 -3.19
N ASP A 102 -4.58 -6.87 -2.24
CA ASP A 102 -5.82 -7.52 -1.83
C ASP A 102 -6.99 -7.01 -2.69
N ILE A 103 -8.02 -7.82 -2.88
CA ILE A 103 -9.27 -7.38 -3.48
C ILE A 103 -10.23 -6.93 -2.38
N TYR A 104 -10.81 -5.78 -2.57
CA TYR A 104 -11.81 -5.21 -1.67
C TYR A 104 -13.14 -4.98 -2.38
N LYS A 105 -14.19 -5.00 -1.60
CA LYS A 105 -15.52 -4.53 -2.00
C LYS A 105 -16.04 -3.49 -1.04
N THR A 106 -16.84 -2.55 -1.53
CA THR A 106 -17.62 -1.65 -0.68
C THR A 106 -18.94 -2.30 -0.31
N ASP A 107 -19.34 -2.24 0.95
CA ASP A 107 -20.65 -2.68 1.42
C ASP A 107 -21.03 -1.90 2.69
N LYS A 108 -22.23 -1.32 2.71
CA LYS A 108 -22.79 -0.59 3.87
C LYS A 108 -21.79 0.42 4.47
N LYS A 109 -21.19 1.25 3.65
CA LYS A 109 -20.15 2.22 4.03
C LYS A 109 -18.92 1.58 4.70
N ARG A 110 -18.50 0.42 4.24
CA ARG A 110 -17.31 -0.28 4.73
C ARG A 110 -16.49 -0.83 3.58
N PHE A 111 -15.19 -0.88 3.79
CA PHE A 111 -14.26 -1.61 2.92
C PHE A 111 -14.10 -3.03 3.47
N ILE A 112 -14.52 -4.00 2.70
CA ILE A 112 -14.46 -5.42 3.10
C ILE A 112 -13.51 -6.15 2.17
N LYS A 113 -12.52 -6.83 2.73
CA LYS A 113 -11.65 -7.71 1.96
C LYS A 113 -12.47 -8.86 1.39
N PHE A 114 -12.30 -9.11 0.08
CA PHE A 114 -12.98 -10.18 -0.64
C PHE A 114 -12.17 -11.47 -0.65
#